data_e8d8bd4da7d8c78440499756b75b66ff
#
_entry.id   e8d8bd4da7d8c78440499756b75b66ff
#
_cell.length_a   1.000
_cell.length_b   1.000
_cell.length_c   1.000
_cell.angle_alpha   90.00
_cell.angle_beta   90.00
_cell.angle_gamma   90.00
#
_symmetry.space_group_name_H-M   'P 1'
#
loop_
_entity.id
_entity.type
_entity.pdbx_description
1 polymer ?
#
loop_
_entity_poly.entity_id
_entity_poly.type
_entity_poly.pdbx_seq_one_letter_code
_entity_poly.pdbx_strand_id
1 'polypeptide(L)'
;MLFRSRPLWASTGVKNPDYPDTLYVTDLVVADTVNTMPEKTLDAFADHGEVKGDMVTGRADEAQALFDQLSGVGIDLPDVFKVLEDEGVKKFVKSWQELVDTVKKQMEQEA
;
A
#
# COMPACT_ATOMS: atom_id res chain seq x y z
N MET A 1 -26.93 4.46 -14.73
CA MET A 1 -26.33 4.29 -13.41
C MET A 1 -24.81 4.31 -13.57
N LEU A 2 -24.15 5.34 -13.14
CA LEU A 2 -22.70 5.42 -13.22
C LEU A 2 -22.13 4.65 -12.02
N PHE A 3 -21.55 3.50 -12.26
CA PHE A 3 -20.75 2.81 -11.26
C PHE A 3 -19.52 3.67 -10.96
N ARG A 4 -19.51 4.31 -9.79
CA ARG A 4 -18.34 5.02 -9.30
C ARG A 4 -17.59 4.07 -8.36
N SER A 5 -16.48 3.53 -8.82
CA SER A 5 -15.51 2.93 -7.93
C SER A 5 -14.87 4.02 -7.09
N ARG A 6 -14.60 3.72 -5.81
CA ARG A 6 -13.83 4.61 -4.95
C ARG A 6 -12.38 4.15 -4.95
N PRO A 7 -11.40 5.06 -5.03
CA PRO A 7 -10.00 4.71 -4.76
C PRO A 7 -9.85 4.13 -3.36
N LEU A 8 -8.91 3.19 -3.22
CA LEU A 8 -8.61 2.56 -1.95
C LEU A 8 -7.09 2.51 -1.77
N TRP A 9 -6.60 3.12 -0.70
CA TRP A 9 -5.22 3.00 -0.26
C TRP A 9 -5.05 1.73 0.55
N ALA A 10 -4.16 0.85 0.13
CA ALA A 10 -3.82 -0.39 0.81
C ALA A 10 -2.34 -0.39 1.23
N SER A 11 -1.99 -1.26 2.18
CA SER A 11 -0.61 -1.39 2.69
C SER A 11 -0.07 -0.09 3.28
N THR A 12 -0.89 0.61 4.04
CA THR A 12 -0.60 1.94 4.59
C THR A 12 0.09 1.92 5.95
N GLY A 13 0.50 0.76 6.45
CA GLY A 13 1.35 0.65 7.63
C GLY A 13 2.77 1.12 7.36
N VAL A 14 3.34 1.93 8.25
CA VAL A 14 4.71 2.42 8.16
C VAL A 14 5.66 1.39 8.77
N LYS A 15 6.67 0.96 8.03
CA LYS A 15 7.66 -0.04 8.47
C LYS A 15 8.98 0.57 8.91
N ASN A 16 9.35 1.72 8.33
CA ASN A 16 10.57 2.43 8.71
C ASN A 16 10.33 3.22 10.00
N PRO A 17 11.07 2.94 11.09
CA PRO A 17 10.89 3.63 12.37
C PRO A 17 11.29 5.11 12.35
N ASP A 18 12.03 5.55 11.34
CA ASP A 18 12.42 6.96 11.19
C ASP A 18 11.27 7.84 10.65
N TYR A 19 10.20 7.22 10.17
CA TYR A 19 9.02 7.92 9.67
C TYR A 19 7.89 7.92 10.70
N PRO A 20 7.04 8.95 10.72
CA PRO A 20 5.83 8.94 11.54
C PRO A 20 4.98 7.71 11.28
N ASP A 21 4.50 7.04 12.31
CA ASP A 21 3.72 5.80 12.20
C ASP A 21 2.34 5.98 11.55
N THR A 22 1.87 7.22 11.44
CA THR A 22 0.62 7.61 10.77
C THR A 22 0.82 8.19 9.37
N LEU A 23 2.05 8.20 8.83
CA LEU A 23 2.42 8.92 7.60
C LEU A 23 1.50 8.59 6.43
N TYR A 24 1.29 7.31 6.14
CA TYR A 24 0.50 6.87 4.98
C TYR A 24 -1.02 6.93 5.19
N VAL A 25 -1.46 7.43 6.32
CA VAL A 25 -2.85 7.83 6.57
C VAL A 25 -2.98 9.34 6.48
N THR A 26 -2.16 10.07 7.23
CA THR A 26 -2.20 11.54 7.32
C THR A 26 -1.96 12.20 5.95
N ASP A 27 -0.98 11.72 5.19
CA ASP A 27 -0.58 12.34 3.92
C ASP A 27 -1.38 11.87 2.71
N LEU A 28 -2.32 10.96 2.91
CA LEU A 28 -3.17 10.41 1.85
C LEU A 28 -4.66 10.75 2.02
N VAL A 29 -4.98 11.65 2.91
CA VAL A 29 -6.37 12.10 3.14
C VAL A 29 -6.89 12.82 1.90
N VAL A 30 -8.00 12.33 1.37
CA VAL A 30 -8.73 12.91 0.24
C VAL A 30 -10.18 12.45 0.25
N ALA A 31 -11.10 13.25 -0.29
CA ALA A 31 -12.51 12.93 -0.34
C ALA A 31 -12.79 11.65 -1.17
N ASP A 32 -13.86 10.96 -0.84
CA ASP A 32 -14.37 9.77 -1.55
C ASP A 32 -13.36 8.61 -1.71
N THR A 33 -12.36 8.56 -0.85
CA THR A 33 -11.29 7.56 -0.87
C THR A 33 -11.26 6.78 0.44
N VAL A 34 -11.05 5.47 0.35
CA VAL A 34 -10.93 4.58 1.52
C VAL A 34 -9.45 4.32 1.81
N ASN A 35 -9.07 4.33 3.08
CA ASN A 35 -7.77 3.86 3.53
C ASN A 35 -7.94 2.58 4.36
N THR A 36 -7.26 1.51 3.99
CA THR A 36 -7.27 0.24 4.73
C THR A 36 -5.93 0.06 5.43
N MET A 37 -5.91 0.39 6.70
CA MET A 37 -4.69 0.35 7.51
C MET A 37 -4.66 -0.88 8.43
N PRO A 38 -3.46 -1.37 8.82
CA PRO A 38 -3.33 -2.36 9.89
C PRO A 38 -3.90 -1.83 11.22
N GLU A 39 -4.35 -2.74 12.09
CA GLU A 39 -4.92 -2.40 13.41
C GLU A 39 -3.97 -1.49 14.23
N LYS A 40 -2.68 -1.83 14.27
CA LYS A 40 -1.67 -1.00 14.94
C LYS A 40 -1.62 0.45 14.41
N THR A 41 -1.78 0.64 13.11
CA THR A 41 -1.81 1.97 12.50
C THR A 41 -3.11 2.69 12.82
N LEU A 42 -4.22 1.96 12.88
CA LEU A 42 -5.51 2.50 13.28
C LEU A 42 -5.47 3.02 14.72
N ASP A 43 -4.90 2.24 15.64
CA ASP A 43 -4.74 2.62 17.03
C ASP A 43 -3.83 3.85 17.18
N ALA A 44 -2.70 3.88 16.48
CA ALA A 44 -1.80 5.03 16.46
C ALA A 44 -2.50 6.29 15.92
N PHE A 45 -3.28 6.15 14.86
CA PHE A 45 -4.01 7.28 14.30
C PHE A 45 -5.12 7.76 15.22
N ALA A 46 -5.82 6.85 15.93
CA ALA A 46 -6.81 7.20 16.93
C ALA A 46 -6.21 7.94 18.14
N ASP A 47 -4.97 7.58 18.52
CA ASP A 47 -4.27 8.19 19.66
C ASP A 47 -3.68 9.56 19.33
N HIS A 48 -2.95 9.68 18.23
CA HIS A 48 -2.19 10.90 17.89
C HIS A 48 -2.27 11.33 16.42
N GLY A 49 -3.15 10.74 15.61
CA GLY A 49 -3.33 11.13 14.22
C GLY A 49 -3.94 12.52 14.07
N GLU A 50 -3.45 13.27 13.09
CA GLU A 50 -3.97 14.59 12.75
C GLU A 50 -4.50 14.61 11.31
N VAL A 51 -5.74 15.07 11.14
CA VAL A 51 -6.32 15.33 9.82
C VAL A 51 -6.05 16.78 9.43
N LYS A 52 -5.18 16.95 8.42
CA LYS A 52 -4.74 18.28 7.92
C LYS A 52 -5.55 18.77 6.72
N GLY A 53 -6.66 18.09 6.39
CA GLY A 53 -7.45 18.34 5.22
C GLY A 53 -7.00 17.50 4.00
N ASP A 54 -7.38 17.94 2.81
CA ASP A 54 -7.03 17.24 1.56
C ASP A 54 -5.52 17.34 1.26
N MET A 55 -4.87 16.19 1.22
CA MET A 55 -3.42 16.07 1.01
C MET A 55 -3.05 15.60 -0.40
N VAL A 56 -4.02 15.33 -1.26
CA VAL A 56 -3.81 14.68 -2.56
C VAL A 56 -4.21 15.58 -3.74
N THR A 57 -5.35 16.25 -3.64
CA THR A 57 -5.88 17.06 -4.74
C THR A 57 -4.90 18.18 -5.13
N GLY A 58 -4.64 18.31 -6.43
CA GLY A 58 -3.76 19.34 -6.98
C GLY A 58 -2.26 19.04 -6.89
N ARG A 59 -1.85 17.86 -6.40
CA ARG A 59 -0.42 17.50 -6.27
C ARG A 59 0.13 16.62 -7.38
N ALA A 60 -0.65 16.35 -8.43
CA ALA A 60 -0.22 15.47 -9.51
C ALA A 60 1.03 16.00 -10.25
N ASP A 61 1.09 17.30 -10.51
CA ASP A 61 2.23 17.90 -11.23
C ASP A 61 3.51 17.87 -10.37
N GLU A 62 3.40 18.09 -9.06
CA GLU A 62 4.51 17.96 -8.12
C GLU A 62 5.04 16.53 -8.07
N ALA A 63 4.15 15.56 -8.01
CA ALA A 63 4.51 14.14 -8.03
C ALA A 63 5.15 13.73 -9.36
N GLN A 64 4.65 14.22 -10.49
CA GLN A 64 5.24 13.96 -11.80
C GLN A 64 6.65 14.55 -11.90
N ALA A 65 6.86 15.76 -11.42
CA ALA A 65 8.19 16.38 -11.40
C ALA A 65 9.20 15.56 -10.58
N LEU A 66 8.76 14.92 -9.48
CA LEU A 66 9.61 14.01 -8.70
C LEU A 66 9.96 12.76 -9.49
N PHE A 67 9.01 12.15 -10.19
CA PHE A 67 9.28 11.01 -11.07
C PHE A 67 10.25 11.36 -12.21
N ASP A 68 10.14 12.56 -12.77
CA ASP A 68 11.07 13.04 -13.80
C ASP A 68 12.49 13.20 -13.24
N GLN A 69 12.64 13.69 -12.00
CA GLN A 69 13.93 13.76 -11.31
C GLN A 69 14.52 12.36 -11.05
N LEU A 70 13.73 11.40 -10.62
CA LEU A 70 14.17 10.02 -10.44
C LEU A 70 14.68 9.42 -11.75
N SER A 71 13.95 9.65 -12.84
CA SER A 71 14.39 9.22 -14.17
C SER A 71 15.70 9.92 -14.59
N GLY A 72 15.84 11.19 -14.25
CA GLY A 72 17.05 11.98 -14.53
C GLY A 72 18.31 11.48 -13.81
N VAL A 73 18.18 10.81 -12.67
CA VAL A 73 19.30 10.15 -11.97
C VAL A 73 19.48 8.68 -12.36
N GLY A 74 18.80 8.22 -13.41
CA GLY A 74 19.01 6.90 -14.01
C GLY A 74 18.08 5.80 -13.46
N ILE A 75 17.01 6.14 -12.75
CA ILE A 75 16.01 5.16 -12.32
C ILE A 75 15.03 4.89 -13.47
N ASP A 76 14.97 3.66 -13.93
CA ASP A 76 14.00 3.20 -14.93
C ASP A 76 12.68 2.83 -14.23
N LEU A 77 11.74 3.78 -14.15
CA LEU A 77 10.46 3.58 -13.50
C LEU A 77 9.60 2.49 -14.15
N PRO A 78 9.51 2.38 -15.50
CA PRO A 78 8.86 1.24 -16.14
C PRO A 78 9.40 -0.12 -15.68
N ASP A 79 10.71 -0.26 -15.56
CA ASP A 79 11.32 -1.49 -15.04
C ASP A 79 10.97 -1.73 -13.57
N VAL A 80 11.00 -0.69 -12.73
CA VAL A 80 10.57 -0.78 -11.32
C VAL A 80 9.14 -1.29 -11.22
N PHE A 81 8.20 -0.76 -11.98
CA PHE A 81 6.79 -1.19 -11.96
C PHE A 81 6.64 -2.63 -12.44
N LYS A 82 7.35 -3.00 -13.49
CA LYS A 82 7.36 -4.38 -13.99
C LYS A 82 7.89 -5.37 -12.96
N VAL A 83 8.99 -5.05 -12.31
CA VAL A 83 9.57 -5.90 -11.25
C VAL A 83 8.62 -6.05 -10.08
N LEU A 84 7.97 -4.96 -9.63
CA LEU A 84 6.99 -5.00 -8.55
C LEU A 84 5.80 -5.91 -8.89
N GLU A 85 5.29 -5.85 -10.11
CA GLU A 85 4.19 -6.71 -10.58
C GLU A 85 4.63 -8.17 -10.63
N ASP A 86 5.74 -8.48 -11.31
CA ASP A 86 6.25 -9.83 -11.48
C ASP A 86 6.56 -10.50 -10.12
N GLU A 87 7.21 -9.77 -9.21
CA GLU A 87 7.49 -10.28 -7.87
C GLU A 87 6.22 -10.42 -7.02
N GLY A 88 5.30 -9.49 -7.14
CA GLY A 88 4.01 -9.54 -6.44
C GLY A 88 3.24 -10.80 -6.80
N VAL A 89 3.09 -11.09 -8.10
CA VAL A 89 2.42 -12.32 -8.58
C VAL A 89 3.12 -13.57 -8.05
N LYS A 90 4.45 -13.64 -8.14
CA LYS A 90 5.22 -14.79 -7.64
C LYS A 90 5.02 -15.01 -6.14
N LYS A 91 5.02 -13.93 -5.34
CA LYS A 91 4.79 -13.99 -3.89
C LYS A 91 3.40 -14.51 -3.56
N PHE A 92 2.36 -14.07 -4.27
CA PHE A 92 0.99 -14.55 -4.08
C PHE A 92 0.85 -16.04 -4.44
N VAL A 93 1.41 -16.48 -5.56
CA VAL A 93 1.42 -17.90 -5.96
C VAL A 93 2.10 -18.75 -4.90
N LYS A 94 3.25 -18.32 -4.40
CA LYS A 94 3.98 -19.02 -3.33
C LYS A 94 3.15 -19.11 -2.04
N SER A 95 2.59 -18.00 -1.59
CA SER A 95 1.77 -17.97 -0.36
C SER A 95 0.53 -18.86 -0.48
N TRP A 96 -0.10 -18.89 -1.64
CA TRP A 96 -1.22 -19.81 -1.92
C TRP A 96 -0.79 -21.27 -1.81
N GLN A 97 0.33 -21.64 -2.43
CA GLN A 97 0.85 -23.00 -2.38
C GLN A 97 1.19 -23.41 -0.94
N GLU A 98 1.85 -22.54 -0.18
CA GLU A 98 2.17 -22.77 1.23
C GLU A 98 0.91 -22.97 2.09
N LEU A 99 -0.15 -22.20 1.82
CA LEU A 99 -1.44 -22.39 2.50
C LEU A 99 -2.04 -23.77 2.20
N VAL A 100 -2.12 -24.15 0.93
CA VAL A 100 -2.65 -25.46 0.51
C VAL A 100 -1.87 -26.61 1.13
N ASP A 101 -0.55 -26.51 1.11
CA ASP A 101 0.34 -27.54 1.68
C ASP A 101 0.17 -27.64 3.21
N THR A 102 -0.01 -26.52 3.89
CA THR A 102 -0.27 -26.49 5.33
C THR A 102 -1.58 -27.17 5.69
N VAL A 103 -2.66 -26.87 4.94
CA VAL A 103 -3.97 -27.50 5.16
C VAL A 103 -3.89 -29.01 4.92
N LYS A 104 -3.27 -29.47 3.83
CA LYS A 104 -3.09 -30.89 3.56
C LYS A 104 -2.34 -31.59 4.70
N LYS A 105 -1.27 -30.98 5.18
CA LYS A 105 -0.46 -31.55 6.27
C LYS A 105 -1.24 -31.68 7.56
N GLN A 106 -2.08 -30.71 7.89
CA GLN A 106 -2.95 -30.80 9.07
C GLN A 106 -4.02 -31.89 8.92
N MET A 107 -4.64 -31.99 7.74
CA MET A 107 -5.62 -33.05 7.48
C MET A 107 -5.02 -34.46 7.61
N GLU A 108 -3.76 -34.66 7.21
CA GLU A 108 -3.05 -35.93 7.34
C GLU A 108 -2.68 -36.27 8.79
N GLN A 109 -2.52 -35.26 9.66
CA GLN A 109 -2.21 -35.45 11.08
C GLN A 109 -3.43 -35.77 11.93
N GLU A 110 -4.63 -35.40 11.47
CA GLU A 110 -5.91 -35.62 12.16
C GLU A 110 -6.66 -36.86 11.68
N ALA A 111 -6.17 -37.52 10.64
CA ALA A 111 -6.74 -38.75 10.09
C ALA A 111 -6.13 -40.01 10.73
#